data_3912323a51153a397a983e48a9eaeec4
#
_entry.id   3912323a51153a397a983e48a9eaeec4
#
_cell.length_a   1.000
_cell.length_b   1.000
_cell.length_c   1.000
_cell.angle_alpha   90.00
_cell.angle_beta   90.00
_cell.angle_gamma   90.00
#
_symmetry.space_group_name_H-M   'P 1'
#
loop_
_entity.id
_entity.type
_entity.pdbx_description
1 polymer ?
#
loop_
_entity_poly.entity_id
_entity_poly.type
_entity_poly.pdbx_seq_one_letter_code
_entity_poly.pdbx_strand_id
1 'polypeptide(L)'
;RQATCPVLKSAMGNCYLYWSVNSSLEMVRSMIIDSHESEPDPVNAIEKVLIHRQALPSSLLVLWSSLKEKGFELKGDAELVAAFPQLQLVKDEEWGTPYLTKTVTFKLVDSLESAIAWINQYSSSHADSIVTESYQESRQFALGVNSASIYINTSPRFSRHSSRGETVFLGMSNQKGRRRGFISLETLTTVKHIIQGNGRF
;
A
#
# COMPACT_ATOMS: atom_id res chain seq x y z
N ARG A 1 -11.05 -12.93 20.90
CA ARG A 1 -12.17 -12.41 20.09
C ARG A 1 -13.47 -12.92 20.68
N GLN A 2 -14.35 -11.99 21.13
CA GLN A 2 -15.62 -12.37 21.80
C GLN A 2 -16.86 -11.98 20.98
N ALA A 3 -16.68 -11.48 19.73
CA ALA A 3 -17.80 -11.13 18.91
C ALA A 3 -18.54 -12.37 18.39
N THR A 4 -19.86 -12.38 18.57
CA THR A 4 -20.78 -13.42 18.07
C THR A 4 -21.35 -13.11 16.68
N CYS A 5 -21.05 -11.92 16.15
CA CYS A 5 -21.45 -11.47 14.81
C CYS A 5 -20.21 -11.26 13.92
N PRO A 6 -20.38 -11.19 12.58
CA PRO A 6 -19.32 -10.80 11.67
C PRO A 6 -18.76 -9.43 12.02
N VAL A 7 -17.44 -9.32 12.08
CA VAL A 7 -16.72 -8.09 12.41
C VAL A 7 -15.99 -7.59 11.18
N LEU A 8 -16.17 -6.32 10.87
CA LEU A 8 -15.40 -5.59 9.87
C LEU A 8 -14.51 -4.57 10.59
N LYS A 9 -13.19 -4.72 10.42
CA LYS A 9 -12.21 -3.84 11.05
C LYS A 9 -11.65 -2.88 10.02
N SER A 10 -11.86 -1.57 10.24
CA SER A 10 -11.09 -0.52 9.55
C SER A 10 -9.87 -0.16 10.38
N ALA A 11 -8.73 0.02 9.71
CA ALA A 11 -7.48 0.42 10.36
C ALA A 11 -6.63 1.24 9.38
N MET A 12 -5.67 1.99 9.92
CA MET A 12 -4.65 2.68 9.13
C MET A 12 -3.71 1.66 8.48
N GLY A 13 -3.27 1.95 7.27
CA GLY A 13 -2.43 1.07 6.48
C GLY A 13 -0.94 1.25 6.76
N ASN A 14 -0.18 0.17 6.71
CA ASN A 14 1.26 0.13 6.56
C ASN A 14 1.52 -0.34 5.12
N CYS A 15 1.47 0.59 4.16
CA CYS A 15 1.45 0.29 2.74
C CYS A 15 2.83 0.40 2.12
N TYR A 16 3.11 -0.53 1.22
CA TYR A 16 4.39 -0.69 0.55
C TYR A 16 4.31 -0.28 -0.91
N LEU A 17 5.42 0.25 -1.43
CA LEU A 17 5.68 0.45 -2.84
C LEU A 17 6.93 -0.34 -3.25
N TYR A 18 6.85 -1.15 -4.29
CA TYR A 18 8.02 -1.71 -4.95
C TYR A 18 8.41 -0.86 -6.16
N TRP A 19 9.65 -0.38 -6.17
CA TRP A 19 10.25 0.37 -7.26
C TRP A 19 11.16 -0.54 -8.08
N SER A 20 10.70 -0.92 -9.27
CA SER A 20 11.43 -1.76 -10.22
C SER A 20 12.56 -1.00 -10.94
N VAL A 21 13.52 -1.74 -11.52
CA VAL A 21 14.77 -1.23 -12.09
C VAL A 21 14.55 -0.13 -13.14
N ASN A 22 13.68 -0.38 -14.10
CA ASN A 22 13.51 0.48 -15.28
C ASN A 22 12.25 1.33 -15.19
N SER A 23 11.92 1.80 -14.00
CA SER A 23 10.69 2.55 -13.81
C SER A 23 10.92 4.03 -13.48
N SER A 24 9.91 4.83 -13.72
CA SER A 24 9.98 6.28 -13.63
C SER A 24 10.15 6.77 -12.18
N LEU A 25 11.26 7.47 -11.92
CA LEU A 25 11.50 8.21 -10.68
C LEU A 25 10.34 9.18 -10.38
N GLU A 26 9.89 9.91 -11.38
CA GLU A 26 8.81 10.91 -11.22
C GLU A 26 7.51 10.27 -10.82
N MET A 27 7.21 9.07 -11.32
CA MET A 27 6.03 8.31 -10.93
C MET A 27 6.13 7.86 -9.46
N VAL A 28 7.28 7.33 -9.03
CA VAL A 28 7.51 6.95 -7.62
C VAL A 28 7.34 8.16 -6.70
N ARG A 29 7.96 9.29 -7.05
CA ARG A 29 7.86 10.55 -6.30
C ARG A 29 6.40 11.00 -6.17
N SER A 30 5.69 11.06 -7.29
CA SER A 30 4.31 11.54 -7.35
C SER A 30 3.36 10.62 -6.56
N MET A 31 3.53 9.30 -6.66
CA MET A 31 2.74 8.33 -5.91
C MET A 31 2.94 8.46 -4.39
N ILE A 32 4.19 8.63 -3.94
CA ILE A 32 4.48 8.83 -2.51
C ILE A 32 3.77 10.10 -2.02
N ILE A 33 3.99 11.24 -2.69
CA ILE A 33 3.44 12.53 -2.27
C ILE A 33 1.90 12.48 -2.27
N ASP A 34 1.29 12.06 -3.39
CA ASP A 34 -0.16 12.02 -3.53
C ASP A 34 -0.84 11.08 -2.53
N SER A 35 -0.22 9.95 -2.22
CA SER A 35 -0.78 8.98 -1.25
C SER A 35 -0.93 9.55 0.16
N HIS A 36 -0.12 10.56 0.53
CA HIS A 36 -0.17 11.25 1.82
C HIS A 36 -1.15 12.43 1.85
N GLU A 37 -1.78 12.78 0.72
CA GLU A 37 -2.71 13.90 0.60
C GLU A 37 -4.19 13.50 0.78
N SER A 38 -4.47 12.26 1.20
CA SER A 38 -5.84 11.81 1.46
C SER A 38 -6.47 12.54 2.65
N GLU A 39 -7.74 12.85 2.55
CA GLU A 39 -8.54 13.44 3.63
C GLU A 39 -9.69 12.52 4.04
N PRO A 40 -10.06 12.45 5.34
CA PRO A 40 -9.43 13.12 6.49
C PRO A 40 -8.10 12.48 6.91
N ASP A 41 -7.86 11.23 6.54
CA ASP A 41 -6.67 10.47 6.95
C ASP A 41 -6.08 9.72 5.76
N PRO A 42 -4.75 9.71 5.62
CA PRO A 42 -4.06 9.02 4.53
C PRO A 42 -3.95 7.51 4.80
N VAL A 43 -5.09 6.81 4.84
CA VAL A 43 -5.19 5.39 5.20
C VAL A 43 -4.34 4.45 4.34
N ASN A 44 -4.03 4.85 3.11
CA ASN A 44 -3.21 4.10 2.16
C ASN A 44 -1.87 4.79 1.86
N ALA A 45 -1.38 5.66 2.74
CA ALA A 45 -0.10 6.34 2.54
C ALA A 45 1.03 5.33 2.30
N ILE A 46 1.83 5.59 1.27
CA ILE A 46 3.06 4.81 1.00
C ILE A 46 4.10 5.23 2.03
N GLU A 47 4.33 4.41 3.03
CA GLU A 47 5.30 4.65 4.10
C GLU A 47 6.57 3.80 3.95
N LYS A 48 6.52 2.76 3.13
CA LYS A 48 7.64 1.84 2.92
C LYS A 48 7.90 1.66 1.42
N VAL A 49 9.14 1.85 1.00
CA VAL A 49 9.56 1.72 -0.39
C VAL A 49 10.66 0.68 -0.50
N LEU A 50 10.39 -0.38 -1.24
CA LEU A 50 11.36 -1.40 -1.60
C LEU A 50 11.98 -1.03 -2.95
N ILE A 51 13.28 -0.84 -2.99
CA ILE A 51 14.01 -0.38 -4.16
C ILE A 51 14.78 -1.56 -4.72
N HIS A 52 14.62 -1.86 -5.99
CA HIS A 52 15.48 -2.84 -6.64
C HIS A 52 16.94 -2.39 -6.58
N ARG A 53 17.86 -3.29 -6.18
CA ARG A 53 19.28 -2.97 -5.94
C ARG A 53 20.01 -2.32 -7.12
N GLN A 54 19.55 -2.55 -8.34
CA GLN A 54 20.12 -1.95 -9.55
C GLN A 54 19.61 -0.53 -9.83
N ALA A 55 18.79 0.07 -8.96
CA ALA A 55 18.40 1.46 -9.10
C ALA A 55 19.61 2.39 -9.00
N LEU A 56 19.66 3.42 -9.84
CA LEU A 56 20.81 4.31 -9.91
C LEU A 56 20.92 5.20 -8.65
N PRO A 57 22.09 5.31 -8.01
CA PRO A 57 22.29 6.14 -6.81
C PRO A 57 21.88 7.60 -7.00
N SER A 58 22.10 8.18 -8.19
CA SER A 58 21.69 9.54 -8.54
C SER A 58 20.17 9.73 -8.47
N SER A 59 19.40 8.74 -8.90
CA SER A 59 17.93 8.76 -8.83
C SER A 59 17.43 8.76 -7.39
N LEU A 60 18.11 8.04 -6.50
CA LEU A 60 17.78 8.01 -5.07
C LEU A 60 17.97 9.37 -4.42
N LEU A 61 19.09 10.04 -4.68
CA LEU A 61 19.39 11.36 -4.13
C LEU A 61 18.37 12.41 -4.60
N VAL A 62 17.98 12.38 -5.86
CA VAL A 62 16.95 13.28 -6.41
C VAL A 62 15.60 13.04 -5.73
N LEU A 63 15.18 11.78 -5.59
CA LEU A 63 13.96 11.43 -4.88
C LEU A 63 13.96 11.96 -3.45
N TRP A 64 15.02 11.66 -2.69
CA TRP A 64 15.10 12.02 -1.28
C TRP A 64 15.16 13.54 -1.06
N SER A 65 15.89 14.29 -1.90
CA SER A 65 15.89 15.76 -1.84
C SER A 65 14.49 16.31 -2.05
N SER A 66 13.79 15.84 -3.06
CA SER A 66 12.43 16.29 -3.35
C SER A 66 11.43 15.94 -2.24
N LEU A 67 11.55 14.76 -1.63
CA LEU A 67 10.68 14.37 -0.50
C LEU A 67 10.98 15.22 0.74
N LYS A 68 12.26 15.51 1.04
CA LYS A 68 12.64 16.40 2.15
C LYS A 68 12.08 17.82 1.97
N GLU A 69 12.10 18.37 0.75
CA GLU A 69 11.50 19.66 0.43
C GLU A 69 9.99 19.69 0.68
N LYS A 70 9.32 18.54 0.60
CA LYS A 70 7.90 18.36 0.92
C LYS A 70 7.64 18.02 2.41
N GLY A 71 8.68 18.07 3.25
CA GLY A 71 8.58 17.86 4.69
C GLY A 71 8.55 16.40 5.12
N PHE A 72 9.01 15.47 4.28
CA PHE A 72 9.11 14.07 4.67
C PHE A 72 10.35 13.78 5.49
N GLU A 73 10.19 12.98 6.54
CA GLU A 73 11.28 12.30 7.21
C GLU A 73 11.65 11.03 6.44
N LEU A 74 12.96 10.80 6.26
CA LEU A 74 13.45 9.69 5.46
C LEU A 74 14.29 8.75 6.31
N LYS A 75 13.94 7.46 6.26
CA LYS A 75 14.67 6.39 6.93
C LYS A 75 15.17 5.37 5.89
N GLY A 76 16.21 4.63 6.25
CA GLY A 76 16.76 3.57 5.43
C GLY A 76 17.11 2.35 6.24
N ASP A 77 17.22 1.20 5.57
CA ASP A 77 17.85 0.03 6.16
C ASP A 77 19.37 0.26 6.39
N ALA A 78 20.03 -0.66 7.08
CA ALA A 78 21.43 -0.52 7.44
C ALA A 78 22.34 -0.33 6.20
N GLU A 79 22.02 -0.97 5.09
CA GLU A 79 22.81 -0.87 3.86
C GLU A 79 22.67 0.52 3.22
N LEU A 80 21.46 1.05 3.14
CA LEU A 80 21.23 2.42 2.63
C LEU A 80 21.84 3.48 3.53
N VAL A 81 21.76 3.32 4.85
CA VAL A 81 22.37 4.27 5.80
C VAL A 81 23.89 4.24 5.72
N ALA A 82 24.52 3.09 5.52
CA ALA A 82 25.96 2.99 5.33
C ALA A 82 26.42 3.72 4.05
N ALA A 83 25.65 3.67 2.97
CA ALA A 83 25.93 4.36 1.72
C ALA A 83 25.51 5.84 1.74
N PHE A 84 24.48 6.19 2.50
CA PHE A 84 23.84 7.51 2.54
C PHE A 84 23.53 7.93 3.98
N PRO A 85 24.53 8.47 4.72
CA PRO A 85 24.42 8.79 6.15
C PRO A 85 23.36 9.88 6.50
N GLN A 86 22.79 10.55 5.52
CA GLN A 86 21.69 11.50 5.71
C GLN A 86 20.32 10.84 5.97
N LEU A 87 20.19 9.54 5.80
CA LEU A 87 19.03 8.76 6.19
C LEU A 87 19.13 8.35 7.67
N GLN A 88 17.99 8.31 8.35
CA GLN A 88 17.92 7.73 9.68
C GLN A 88 17.81 6.21 9.59
N LEU A 89 18.44 5.50 10.52
CA LEU A 89 18.32 4.04 10.57
C LEU A 89 16.93 3.64 11.04
N VAL A 90 16.29 2.76 10.26
CA VAL A 90 15.02 2.14 10.64
C VAL A 90 15.27 1.02 11.66
N LYS A 91 14.35 0.87 12.62
CA LYS A 91 14.34 -0.26 13.56
C LYS A 91 13.52 -1.41 12.99
N ASP A 92 13.84 -2.64 13.38
CA ASP A 92 13.19 -3.84 12.82
C ASP A 92 11.66 -3.86 13.05
N GLU A 93 11.18 -3.40 14.20
CA GLU A 93 9.75 -3.32 14.50
C GLU A 93 8.98 -2.31 13.66
N GLU A 94 9.67 -1.31 13.09
CA GLU A 94 9.03 -0.27 12.28
C GLU A 94 8.60 -0.79 10.89
N TRP A 95 9.15 -1.90 10.42
CA TRP A 95 8.72 -2.47 9.14
C TRP A 95 7.26 -2.91 9.14
N GLY A 96 6.78 -3.46 10.24
CA GLY A 96 5.39 -3.90 10.39
C GLY A 96 4.44 -2.86 10.96
N THR A 97 4.90 -1.63 11.23
CA THR A 97 4.13 -0.61 11.96
C THR A 97 3.93 0.64 11.10
N PRO A 98 2.70 1.17 10.96
CA PRO A 98 2.48 2.43 10.28
C PRO A 98 3.04 3.60 11.08
N TYR A 99 3.57 4.61 10.39
CA TYR A 99 4.07 5.84 11.02
C TYR A 99 2.95 6.84 11.32
N LEU A 100 1.95 6.90 10.45
CA LEU A 100 0.84 7.88 10.49
C LEU A 100 1.33 9.33 10.41
N THR A 101 2.48 9.55 9.80
CA THR A 101 3.14 10.84 9.62
C THR A 101 3.77 10.87 8.23
N LYS A 102 4.31 12.03 7.82
CA LYS A 102 5.11 12.14 6.60
C LYS A 102 6.50 11.51 6.76
N THR A 103 6.54 10.21 7.05
CA THR A 103 7.78 9.44 7.19
C THR A 103 7.78 8.31 6.16
N VAL A 104 8.85 8.20 5.39
CA VAL A 104 9.02 7.13 4.39
C VAL A 104 10.33 6.39 4.64
N THR A 105 10.24 5.07 4.65
CA THR A 105 11.39 4.18 4.87
C THR A 105 11.74 3.44 3.59
N PHE A 106 13.02 3.35 3.31
CA PHE A 106 13.56 2.74 2.11
C PHE A 106 14.38 1.48 2.44
N LYS A 107 14.23 0.45 1.60
CA LYS A 107 14.98 -0.79 1.69
C LYS A 107 15.43 -1.26 0.32
N LEU A 108 16.65 -1.76 0.22
CA LEU A 108 17.13 -2.45 -0.98
C LEU A 108 16.63 -3.90 -1.01
N VAL A 109 16.22 -4.34 -2.20
CA VAL A 109 15.83 -5.73 -2.47
C VAL A 109 16.47 -6.22 -3.77
N ASP A 110 16.75 -7.52 -3.83
CA ASP A 110 17.49 -8.11 -4.94
C ASP A 110 16.62 -8.49 -6.13
N SER A 111 15.31 -8.72 -5.87
CA SER A 111 14.37 -9.16 -6.91
C SER A 111 12.92 -8.83 -6.55
N LEU A 112 12.03 -8.97 -7.53
CA LEU A 112 10.59 -8.86 -7.33
C LEU A 112 10.07 -9.91 -6.33
N GLU A 113 10.59 -11.14 -6.37
CA GLU A 113 10.19 -12.22 -5.47
C GLU A 113 10.53 -11.88 -4.01
N SER A 114 11.73 -11.33 -3.77
CA SER A 114 12.12 -10.89 -2.43
C SER A 114 11.26 -9.71 -1.94
N ALA A 115 10.88 -8.80 -2.84
CA ALA A 115 9.96 -7.72 -2.52
C ALA A 115 8.56 -8.25 -2.15
N ILE A 116 8.02 -9.17 -2.94
CA ILE A 116 6.73 -9.82 -2.67
C ILE A 116 6.74 -10.53 -1.31
N ALA A 117 7.80 -11.31 -1.02
CA ALA A 117 7.94 -12.01 0.26
C ALA A 117 7.97 -11.02 1.43
N TRP A 118 8.73 -9.93 1.30
CA TRP A 118 8.80 -8.88 2.31
C TRP A 118 7.45 -8.18 2.55
N ILE A 119 6.77 -7.77 1.48
CA ILE A 119 5.45 -7.15 1.56
C ILE A 119 4.45 -8.08 2.26
N ASN A 120 4.41 -9.36 1.87
CA ASN A 120 3.49 -10.33 2.47
C ASN A 120 3.76 -10.57 3.97
N GLN A 121 5.00 -10.36 4.41
CA GLN A 121 5.38 -10.48 5.82
C GLN A 121 5.02 -9.25 6.64
N TYR A 122 5.25 -8.04 6.12
CA TYR A 122 5.23 -6.81 6.91
C TYR A 122 4.10 -5.85 6.57
N SER A 123 3.50 -5.92 5.38
CA SER A 123 2.39 -5.05 4.98
C SER A 123 1.15 -5.30 5.84
N SER A 124 0.38 -4.25 6.02
CA SER A 124 -0.96 -4.34 6.62
C SER A 124 -1.98 -5.04 5.72
N SER A 125 -1.59 -5.39 4.48
CA SER A 125 -2.45 -6.03 3.47
C SER A 125 -3.67 -5.19 3.04
N HIS A 126 -3.54 -3.87 3.10
CA HIS A 126 -4.56 -2.94 2.62
C HIS A 126 -4.42 -2.66 1.13
N ALA A 127 -3.33 -1.96 0.79
CA ALA A 127 -3.09 -1.36 -0.51
C ALA A 127 -1.58 -1.31 -0.73
N ASP A 128 -1.07 -2.18 -1.57
CA ASP A 128 0.33 -2.20 -1.92
C ASP A 128 0.51 -1.90 -3.40
N SER A 129 1.65 -1.31 -3.74
CA SER A 129 1.87 -0.68 -5.04
C SER A 129 3.14 -1.18 -5.71
N ILE A 130 3.17 -1.10 -7.03
CA ILE A 130 4.37 -1.32 -7.85
C ILE A 130 4.50 -0.21 -8.89
N VAL A 131 5.73 0.24 -9.13
CA VAL A 131 6.09 1.03 -10.31
C VAL A 131 7.01 0.20 -11.19
N THR A 132 6.54 -0.12 -12.39
CA THR A 132 7.26 -0.94 -13.37
C THR A 132 6.80 -0.66 -14.79
N GLU A 133 7.68 -0.80 -15.76
CA GLU A 133 7.37 -0.80 -17.19
C GLU A 133 7.14 -2.21 -17.74
N SER A 134 7.40 -3.25 -16.93
CA SER A 134 7.22 -4.64 -17.32
C SER A 134 5.82 -5.16 -17.02
N TYR A 135 5.09 -5.54 -18.07
CA TYR A 135 3.80 -6.22 -17.93
C TYR A 135 3.93 -7.52 -17.12
N GLN A 136 5.01 -8.27 -17.33
CA GLN A 136 5.25 -9.52 -16.60
C GLN A 136 5.40 -9.27 -15.10
N GLU A 137 6.25 -8.30 -14.71
CA GLU A 137 6.41 -7.94 -13.29
C GLU A 137 5.09 -7.47 -12.65
N SER A 138 4.32 -6.64 -13.36
CA SER A 138 3.03 -6.15 -12.86
C SER A 138 2.06 -7.30 -12.57
N ARG A 139 2.01 -8.30 -13.44
CA ARG A 139 1.17 -9.50 -13.26
C ARG A 139 1.69 -10.38 -12.11
N GLN A 140 2.99 -10.60 -12.03
CA GLN A 140 3.61 -11.39 -10.98
C GLN A 140 3.40 -10.73 -9.61
N PHE A 141 3.57 -9.41 -9.52
CA PHE A 141 3.30 -8.64 -8.31
C PHE A 141 1.82 -8.75 -7.89
N ALA A 142 0.90 -8.52 -8.83
CA ALA A 142 -0.54 -8.55 -8.55
C ALA A 142 -1.04 -9.92 -8.07
N LEU A 143 -0.44 -11.00 -8.54
CA LEU A 143 -0.78 -12.36 -8.12
C LEU A 143 -0.05 -12.80 -6.85
N GLY A 144 1.17 -12.28 -6.62
CA GLY A 144 2.02 -12.70 -5.52
C GLY A 144 1.78 -11.94 -4.22
N VAL A 145 1.36 -10.67 -4.29
CA VAL A 145 1.10 -9.85 -3.10
C VAL A 145 -0.30 -10.10 -2.55
N ASN A 146 -0.37 -10.42 -1.26
CA ASN A 146 -1.65 -10.74 -0.58
C ASN A 146 -2.31 -9.50 0.02
N SER A 147 -2.54 -8.46 -0.79
CA SER A 147 -3.23 -7.24 -0.36
C SER A 147 -4.63 -7.14 -0.93
N ALA A 148 -5.49 -6.39 -0.24
CA ALA A 148 -6.87 -6.20 -0.65
C ALA A 148 -6.98 -5.41 -1.95
N SER A 149 -6.06 -4.47 -2.16
CA SER A 149 -5.96 -3.67 -3.38
C SER A 149 -4.52 -3.60 -3.85
N ILE A 150 -4.30 -3.77 -5.14
CA ILE A 150 -3.00 -3.66 -5.79
C ILE A 150 -3.05 -2.50 -6.76
N TYR A 151 -2.05 -1.63 -6.65
CA TYR A 151 -1.93 -0.45 -7.49
C TYR A 151 -0.70 -0.57 -8.38
N ILE A 152 -0.90 -0.52 -9.68
CA ILE A 152 0.15 -0.64 -10.69
C ILE A 152 0.27 0.70 -11.39
N ASN A 153 1.42 1.37 -11.24
CA ASN A 153 1.71 2.66 -11.86
C ASN A 153 0.65 3.75 -11.55
N THR A 154 0.04 3.68 -10.38
CA THR A 154 -0.95 4.65 -9.91
C THR A 154 -0.92 4.78 -8.40
N SER A 155 -1.25 5.97 -7.90
CA SER A 155 -1.28 6.25 -6.46
C SER A 155 -2.37 5.43 -5.76
N PRO A 156 -2.06 4.86 -4.57
CA PRO A 156 -3.05 4.20 -3.74
C PRO A 156 -3.91 5.17 -2.93
N ARG A 157 -3.83 6.47 -3.19
CA ARG A 157 -4.60 7.49 -2.48
C ARG A 157 -6.03 7.05 -2.25
N PHE A 158 -6.46 7.06 -1.00
CA PHE A 158 -7.82 6.74 -0.66
C PHE A 158 -8.76 7.89 -1.05
N SER A 159 -9.84 7.56 -1.75
CA SER A 159 -10.93 8.49 -2.02
C SER A 159 -12.24 7.89 -1.54
N ARG A 160 -13.05 8.70 -0.87
CA ARG A 160 -14.40 8.30 -0.46
C ARG A 160 -15.36 8.12 -1.63
N HIS A 161 -15.10 8.79 -2.73
CA HIS A 161 -15.90 8.70 -3.93
C HIS A 161 -15.18 7.87 -4.99
N SER A 162 -15.85 6.88 -5.54
CA SER A 162 -15.35 6.16 -6.68
C SER A 162 -15.29 7.10 -7.89
N SER A 163 -14.16 7.12 -8.58
CA SER A 163 -14.01 7.86 -9.85
C SER A 163 -14.89 7.31 -10.98
N ARG A 164 -15.50 6.16 -10.79
CA ARG A 164 -16.27 5.43 -11.81
C ARG A 164 -17.68 5.03 -11.39
N GLY A 165 -18.22 5.57 -10.30
CA GLY A 165 -19.56 5.20 -9.85
C GLY A 165 -20.07 5.99 -8.66
N GLU A 166 -21.33 5.73 -8.29
CA GLU A 166 -22.03 6.37 -7.18
C GLU A 166 -21.67 5.77 -5.80
N THR A 167 -20.69 4.86 -5.75
CA THR A 167 -20.33 4.17 -4.51
C THR A 167 -19.51 5.07 -3.61
N VAL A 168 -19.95 5.22 -2.37
CA VAL A 168 -19.23 5.91 -1.30
C VAL A 168 -18.50 4.89 -0.43
N PHE A 169 -17.21 5.11 -0.19
CA PHE A 169 -16.39 4.29 0.68
C PHE A 169 -16.20 4.94 2.05
N LEU A 170 -16.42 4.17 3.11
CA LEU A 170 -16.27 4.62 4.49
C LEU A 170 -14.83 4.43 5.01
N GLY A 171 -14.05 3.61 4.36
CA GLY A 171 -12.68 3.30 4.73
C GLY A 171 -12.17 2.03 4.04
N MET A 172 -11.05 1.50 4.54
CA MET A 172 -10.43 0.27 4.08
C MET A 172 -10.37 -0.77 5.20
N SER A 173 -10.59 -2.03 4.86
CA SER A 173 -10.41 -3.15 5.79
C SER A 173 -9.23 -4.00 5.38
N ASN A 174 -8.33 -4.25 6.34
CA ASN A 174 -7.22 -5.21 6.20
C ASN A 174 -7.55 -6.58 6.80
N GLN A 175 -8.79 -6.82 7.17
CA GLN A 175 -9.18 -8.07 7.79
C GLN A 175 -8.98 -9.24 6.82
N LYS A 176 -8.20 -10.23 7.22
CA LYS A 176 -8.07 -11.50 6.50
C LYS A 176 -9.38 -12.27 6.63
N GLY A 177 -10.20 -12.27 5.59
CA GLY A 177 -11.51 -12.91 5.60
C GLY A 177 -12.26 -12.70 4.28
N ARG A 178 -13.56 -12.98 4.27
CA ARG A 178 -14.38 -12.91 3.05
C ARG A 178 -14.56 -11.49 2.50
N ARG A 179 -14.46 -10.47 3.37
CA ARG A 179 -14.66 -9.07 2.99
C ARG A 179 -13.49 -8.25 3.53
N ARG A 180 -12.60 -7.87 2.64
CA ARG A 180 -11.47 -6.96 2.87
C ARG A 180 -11.43 -5.93 1.75
N GLY A 181 -10.66 -4.86 1.93
CA GLY A 181 -10.58 -3.76 0.98
C GLY A 181 -11.59 -2.66 1.29
N PHE A 182 -12.13 -2.04 0.28
CA PHE A 182 -13.06 -0.92 0.43
C PHE A 182 -14.32 -1.29 1.20
N ILE A 183 -14.66 -0.47 2.20
CA ILE A 183 -15.88 -0.61 3.00
C ILE A 183 -16.96 0.25 2.37
N SER A 184 -17.92 -0.38 1.71
CA SER A 184 -19.09 0.26 1.09
C SER A 184 -20.39 -0.16 1.78
N LEU A 185 -21.51 0.35 1.30
CA LEU A 185 -22.84 -0.06 1.76
C LEU A 185 -23.06 -1.58 1.60
N GLU A 186 -22.60 -2.16 0.48
CA GLU A 186 -22.69 -3.61 0.25
C GLU A 186 -21.93 -4.44 1.28
N THR A 187 -20.84 -3.87 1.83
CA THR A 187 -20.05 -4.52 2.87
C THR A 187 -20.77 -4.56 4.22
N LEU A 188 -21.66 -3.58 4.46
CA LEU A 188 -22.40 -3.40 5.71
C LEU A 188 -23.81 -4.01 5.68
N THR A 189 -24.24 -4.51 4.52
CA THR A 189 -25.58 -5.09 4.33
C THR A 189 -25.50 -6.55 3.94
N THR A 190 -26.64 -7.22 3.99
CA THR A 190 -26.80 -8.58 3.49
C THR A 190 -28.07 -8.70 2.69
N VAL A 191 -28.10 -9.62 1.75
CA VAL A 191 -29.29 -9.91 0.94
C VAL A 191 -30.13 -10.96 1.64
N LYS A 192 -31.43 -10.69 1.81
CA LYS A 192 -32.42 -11.65 2.27
C LYS A 192 -33.31 -12.05 1.08
N HIS A 193 -33.28 -13.32 0.73
CA HIS A 193 -34.18 -13.89 -0.27
C HIS A 193 -35.48 -14.34 0.40
N ILE A 194 -36.59 -13.89 -0.13
CA ILE A 194 -37.94 -14.32 0.30
C ILE A 194 -38.54 -15.07 -0.89
N ILE A 195 -38.79 -16.35 -0.70
CA ILE A 195 -39.38 -17.21 -1.71
C ILE A 195 -40.76 -17.62 -1.21
N GLN A 196 -41.79 -17.20 -1.93
CA GLN A 196 -43.16 -17.49 -1.58
C GLN A 196 -43.80 -18.39 -2.64
N GLY A 197 -44.22 -19.55 -2.23
CA GLY A 197 -44.98 -20.50 -3.07
C GLY A 197 -46.47 -20.52 -2.69
N ASN A 198 -47.29 -21.14 -3.52
CA ASN A 198 -48.69 -21.38 -3.27
C ASN A 198 -49.01 -22.83 -2.85
N GLY A 199 -47.96 -23.61 -2.50
CA GLY A 199 -48.10 -25.01 -2.09
C GLY A 199 -48.22 -26.00 -3.25
N ARG A 200 -47.98 -25.58 -4.50
CA ARG A 200 -47.88 -26.48 -5.67
C ARG A 200 -46.40 -26.67 -5.96
N PHE A 201 -45.96 -27.91 -5.96
CA PHE A 201 -44.59 -28.37 -6.27
C PHE A 201 -44.53 -28.98 -7.64
#